data_f585152eb4dd0cfd4fd7eb3b317acb94
#
_entry.id   f585152eb4dd0cfd4fd7eb3b317acb94
#
_cell.length_a   1.000
_cell.length_b   1.000
_cell.length_c   1.000
_cell.angle_alpha   90.00
_cell.angle_beta   90.00
_cell.angle_gamma   90.00
#
_symmetry.space_group_name_H-M   'P 1'
#
loop_
_entity.id
_entity.type
_entity.pdbx_description
1 polymer ?
#
loop_
_entity_poly.entity_id
_entity_poly.type
_entity_poly.pdbx_seq_one_letter_code
_entity_poly.pdbx_strand_id
1 'polypeptide(L)'
;MPVSLPPPDNPAPARQCVESVKPDAIIHLGDFFDDGVVIHEENPDIPFYQVPGNCDRFRCPSWQPETLVQPVFGVNLFMTHGHRQNVKMGLGALLKGARASRVDAVLYGHTHQADCRQEPDGLWILNPGSCGYGGGTAGLIQVENRKIVSCHILRDEDL
;
A
#
# COMPACT_ATOMS: atom_id res chain seq x y z
N MET A 1 -9.85 -1.54 -2.19
CA MET A 1 -8.51 -1.45 -2.80
C MET A 1 -7.56 -2.38 -2.08
N PRO A 2 -6.99 -3.36 -2.71
CA PRO A 2 -5.89 -4.09 -2.12
C PRO A 2 -4.63 -3.25 -2.13
N VAL A 3 -3.95 -3.26 -1.00
CA VAL A 3 -2.63 -2.66 -0.81
C VAL A 3 -1.67 -3.81 -0.53
N SER A 4 -0.66 -3.97 -1.36
CA SER A 4 0.22 -5.13 -1.31
C SER A 4 1.69 -4.73 -1.26
N LEU A 5 2.47 -5.50 -0.53
CA LEU A 5 3.92 -5.59 -0.68
C LEU A 5 4.24 -7.00 -1.18
N PRO A 6 4.75 -7.15 -2.40
CA PRO A 6 5.08 -8.48 -2.91
C PRO A 6 6.35 -9.06 -2.29
N PRO A 7 6.53 -10.38 -2.45
CA PRO A 7 7.79 -11.05 -2.14
C PRO A 7 8.87 -10.74 -3.20
N PRO A 8 10.12 -11.04 -2.88
CA PRO A 8 11.18 -10.93 -3.86
C PRO A 8 10.91 -11.79 -5.09
N ASP A 9 10.87 -11.15 -6.25
CA ASP A 9 10.82 -11.77 -7.59
C ASP A 9 9.67 -12.78 -7.84
N ASN A 10 8.52 -12.62 -7.15
CA ASN A 10 7.37 -13.48 -7.39
C ASN A 10 6.04 -12.73 -7.28
N PRO A 11 5.45 -12.29 -8.39
CA PRO A 11 4.16 -11.60 -8.40
C PRO A 11 2.94 -12.52 -8.19
N ALA A 12 3.12 -13.84 -8.10
CA ALA A 12 2.01 -14.79 -8.04
C ALA A 12 1.02 -14.55 -6.87
N PRO A 13 1.46 -14.29 -5.62
CA PRO A 13 0.52 -13.98 -4.54
C PRO A 13 -0.27 -12.69 -4.78
N ALA A 14 0.37 -11.67 -5.34
CA ALA A 14 -0.31 -10.42 -5.68
C ALA A 14 -1.35 -10.63 -6.79
N ARG A 15 -1.04 -11.43 -7.82
CA ARG A 15 -2.00 -11.83 -8.86
C ARG A 15 -3.22 -12.52 -8.25
N GLN A 16 -3.01 -13.51 -7.39
CA GLN A 16 -4.09 -14.23 -6.73
C GLN A 16 -4.99 -13.27 -5.94
N CYS A 17 -4.42 -12.31 -5.23
CA CYS A 17 -5.17 -11.30 -4.50
C CYS A 17 -6.01 -10.44 -5.46
N VAL A 18 -5.45 -9.96 -6.56
CA VAL A 18 -6.17 -9.17 -7.57
C VAL A 18 -7.31 -9.97 -8.19
N GLU A 19 -7.07 -11.22 -8.56
CA GLU A 19 -8.09 -12.10 -9.16
C GLU A 19 -9.25 -12.39 -8.21
N SER A 20 -8.96 -12.60 -6.93
CA SER A 20 -9.95 -12.92 -5.91
C SER A 20 -10.78 -11.70 -5.49
N VAL A 21 -10.11 -10.57 -5.29
CA VAL A 21 -10.74 -9.34 -4.78
C VAL A 21 -11.40 -8.53 -5.89
N LYS A 22 -10.86 -8.56 -7.11
CA LYS A 22 -11.28 -7.73 -8.26
C LYS A 22 -11.38 -6.25 -7.87
N PRO A 23 -10.26 -5.62 -7.50
CA PRO A 23 -10.26 -4.28 -6.96
C PRO A 23 -10.53 -3.21 -8.02
N ASP A 24 -11.04 -2.07 -7.57
CA ASP A 24 -11.21 -0.87 -8.40
C ASP A 24 -9.92 -0.04 -8.52
N ALA A 25 -8.95 -0.26 -7.66
CA ALA A 25 -7.60 0.31 -7.73
C ALA A 25 -6.60 -0.60 -7.01
N ILE A 26 -5.34 -0.49 -7.40
CA ILE A 26 -4.23 -1.25 -6.80
C ILE A 26 -3.17 -0.26 -6.31
N ILE A 27 -2.64 -0.50 -5.11
CA ILE A 27 -1.58 0.30 -4.52
C ILE A 27 -0.42 -0.63 -4.12
N HIS A 28 0.78 -0.30 -4.59
CA HIS A 28 2.01 -1.00 -4.30
C HIS A 28 2.95 -0.08 -3.49
N LEU A 29 3.30 -0.48 -2.28
CA LEU A 29 4.02 0.36 -1.31
C LEU A 29 5.53 0.14 -1.26
N GLY A 30 6.10 -0.35 -2.34
CA GLY A 30 7.55 -0.45 -2.48
C GLY A 30 8.13 -1.83 -2.17
N ASP A 31 9.40 -1.92 -2.41
CA ASP A 31 10.23 -3.10 -2.61
C ASP A 31 9.75 -3.96 -3.79
N PHE A 32 10.71 -4.45 -4.58
CA PHE A 32 10.40 -5.17 -5.82
C PHE A 32 9.51 -4.38 -6.79
N PHE A 33 9.97 -3.20 -7.12
CA PHE A 33 9.27 -2.27 -8.02
C PHE A 33 8.82 -2.92 -9.33
N ASP A 34 9.65 -3.80 -9.88
CA ASP A 34 9.37 -4.52 -11.12
C ASP A 34 8.15 -5.45 -11.02
N ASP A 35 7.91 -6.06 -9.84
CA ASP A 35 6.72 -6.88 -9.62
C ASP A 35 5.45 -6.03 -9.69
N GLY A 36 5.50 -4.81 -9.17
CA GLY A 36 4.41 -3.84 -9.32
C GLY A 36 4.15 -3.49 -10.77
N VAL A 37 5.21 -3.28 -11.56
CA VAL A 37 5.09 -3.02 -13.01
C VAL A 37 4.39 -4.16 -13.72
N VAL A 38 4.76 -5.42 -13.41
CA VAL A 38 4.12 -6.61 -14.00
C VAL A 38 2.63 -6.66 -13.67
N ILE A 39 2.26 -6.44 -12.41
CA ILE A 39 0.84 -6.43 -11.99
C ILE A 39 0.06 -5.31 -12.72
N HIS A 40 0.67 -4.15 -12.89
CA HIS A 40 0.05 -3.04 -13.63
C HIS A 40 -0.15 -3.38 -15.11
N GLU A 41 0.85 -3.96 -15.76
CA GLU A 41 0.77 -4.36 -17.17
C GLU A 41 -0.29 -5.45 -17.41
N GLU A 42 -0.47 -6.35 -16.46
CA GLU A 42 -1.50 -7.40 -16.50
C GLU A 42 -2.92 -6.87 -16.24
N ASN A 43 -3.05 -5.70 -15.62
CA ASN A 43 -4.32 -5.08 -15.25
C ASN A 43 -4.39 -3.62 -15.73
N PRO A 44 -4.27 -3.36 -17.05
CA PRO A 44 -4.09 -2.00 -17.57
C PRO A 44 -5.31 -1.09 -17.37
N ASP A 45 -6.50 -1.64 -17.16
CA ASP A 45 -7.73 -0.90 -16.95
C ASP A 45 -7.97 -0.52 -15.48
N ILE A 46 -7.17 -1.05 -14.55
CA ILE A 46 -7.29 -0.77 -13.11
C ILE A 46 -6.32 0.36 -12.75
N PRO A 47 -6.79 1.47 -12.15
CA PRO A 47 -5.90 2.50 -11.62
C PRO A 47 -4.83 1.92 -10.70
N PHE A 48 -3.58 2.30 -10.93
CA PHE A 48 -2.43 1.74 -10.25
C PHE A 48 -1.56 2.85 -9.66
N TYR A 49 -1.22 2.73 -8.39
CA TYR A 49 -0.37 3.67 -7.67
C TYR A 49 0.81 2.92 -7.07
N GLN A 50 2.01 3.44 -7.27
CA GLN A 50 3.21 2.77 -6.81
C GLN A 50 4.22 3.75 -6.25
N VAL A 51 4.84 3.39 -5.14
CA VAL A 51 6.01 4.07 -4.58
C VAL A 51 7.17 3.09 -4.47
N PRO A 52 8.42 3.55 -4.64
CA PRO A 52 9.59 2.68 -4.49
C PRO A 52 9.89 2.44 -3.01
N GLY A 53 10.48 1.28 -2.71
CA GLY A 53 11.06 0.96 -1.41
C GLY A 53 12.57 1.20 -1.38
N ASN A 54 13.18 0.95 -0.23
CA ASN A 54 14.63 1.07 -0.07
C ASN A 54 15.42 0.04 -0.89
N CYS A 55 14.80 -1.10 -1.25
CA CYS A 55 15.40 -2.11 -2.11
C CYS A 55 15.32 -1.78 -3.61
N ASP A 56 14.59 -0.74 -4.00
CA ASP A 56 14.32 -0.41 -5.39
C ASP A 56 15.24 0.66 -5.99
N ARG A 57 16.27 1.09 -5.25
CA ARG A 57 17.12 2.23 -5.60
C ARG A 57 17.65 2.24 -7.03
N PHE A 58 17.92 1.07 -7.59
CA PHE A 58 18.44 0.91 -8.96
C PHE A 58 17.44 0.34 -9.94
N ARG A 59 16.21 0.05 -9.50
CA ARG A 59 15.16 -0.59 -10.29
C ARG A 59 14.01 0.33 -10.66
N CYS A 60 13.86 1.45 -9.98
CA CYS A 60 12.83 2.42 -10.29
C CYS A 60 13.39 3.62 -11.04
N PRO A 61 12.60 4.28 -11.89
CA PRO A 61 13.00 5.51 -12.53
C PRO A 61 13.36 6.59 -11.51
N SER A 62 14.37 7.40 -11.80
CA SER A 62 14.83 8.45 -10.89
C SER A 62 13.80 9.55 -10.61
N TRP A 63 12.81 9.68 -11.49
CA TRP A 63 11.70 10.63 -11.35
C TRP A 63 10.54 10.11 -10.49
N GLN A 64 10.55 8.82 -10.12
CA GLN A 64 9.47 8.20 -9.36
C GLN A 64 9.41 8.81 -7.94
N PRO A 65 8.28 9.40 -7.52
CA PRO A 65 8.14 9.91 -6.17
C PRO A 65 8.23 8.80 -5.12
N GLU A 66 8.95 9.06 -4.04
CA GLU A 66 9.00 8.13 -2.89
C GLU A 66 7.76 8.23 -1.99
N THR A 67 7.00 9.31 -2.14
CA THR A 67 5.74 9.53 -1.43
C THR A 67 4.72 10.11 -2.40
N LEU A 68 3.54 9.55 -2.40
CA LEU A 68 2.38 10.06 -3.15
C LEU A 68 1.32 10.55 -2.17
N VAL A 69 0.85 11.76 -2.38
CA VAL A 69 -0.29 12.32 -1.64
C VAL A 69 -1.33 12.74 -2.67
N GLN A 70 -2.40 11.98 -2.78
CA GLN A 70 -3.40 12.27 -3.79
C GLN A 70 -4.77 11.65 -3.48
N PRO A 71 -5.85 12.19 -4.08
CA PRO A 71 -7.18 11.60 -3.95
C PRO A 71 -7.30 10.31 -4.78
N VAL A 72 -7.95 9.32 -4.18
CA VAL A 72 -8.34 8.06 -4.85
C VAL A 72 -9.80 7.80 -4.46
N PHE A 73 -10.70 7.78 -5.44
CA PHE A 73 -12.15 7.68 -5.24
C PHE A 73 -12.72 8.69 -4.23
N GLY A 74 -12.14 9.89 -4.18
CA GLY A 74 -12.60 10.99 -3.33
C GLY A 74 -12.09 10.96 -1.89
N VAL A 75 -11.24 10.00 -1.52
CA VAL A 75 -10.50 10.01 -0.26
C VAL A 75 -9.04 10.37 -0.51
N ASN A 76 -8.45 11.16 0.38
CA ASN A 76 -7.06 11.58 0.26
C ASN A 76 -6.14 10.57 0.93
N LEU A 77 -5.20 10.03 0.18
CA LEU A 77 -4.26 9.02 0.65
C LEU A 77 -2.83 9.55 0.67
N PHE A 78 -2.13 9.25 1.75
CA PHE A 78 -0.68 9.41 1.87
C PHE A 78 -0.06 8.03 1.71
N MET A 79 0.70 7.83 0.64
CA MET A 79 1.29 6.53 0.27
C MET A 79 2.80 6.63 0.26
N THR A 80 3.47 5.81 1.04
CA THR A 80 4.93 5.76 1.12
C THR A 80 5.41 4.38 1.53
N HIS A 81 6.65 4.03 1.17
CA HIS A 81 7.25 2.80 1.70
C HIS A 81 7.52 2.91 3.21
N GLY A 82 8.00 4.06 3.67
CA GLY A 82 8.20 4.33 5.08
C GLY A 82 9.66 4.32 5.57
N HIS A 83 10.61 3.88 4.74
CA HIS A 83 12.02 3.88 5.13
C HIS A 83 12.57 5.30 5.41
N ARG A 84 12.10 6.31 4.67
CA ARG A 84 12.48 7.72 4.90
C ARG A 84 11.89 8.30 6.18
N GLN A 85 10.73 7.79 6.59
CA GLN A 85 10.06 8.19 7.83
C GLN A 85 10.50 7.36 9.05
N ASN A 86 11.47 6.47 8.86
CA ASN A 86 12.04 5.64 9.91
C ASN A 86 11.00 4.82 10.70
N VAL A 87 10.04 4.23 9.97
CA VAL A 87 8.88 3.55 10.56
C VAL A 87 9.23 2.32 11.41
N LYS A 88 10.41 1.73 11.23
CA LYS A 88 10.89 0.65 12.10
C LYS A 88 11.16 1.09 13.53
N MET A 89 11.41 2.39 13.74
CA MET A 89 11.65 3.00 15.06
C MET A 89 10.39 3.62 15.67
N GLY A 90 9.31 3.69 14.91
CA GLY A 90 8.04 4.26 15.33
C GLY A 90 7.37 5.06 14.21
N LEU A 91 6.10 5.39 14.39
CA LEU A 91 5.27 6.04 13.39
C LEU A 91 5.19 7.58 13.53
N GLY A 92 5.89 8.17 14.51
CA GLY A 92 5.75 9.60 14.81
C GLY A 92 5.99 10.52 13.63
N ALA A 93 7.09 10.33 12.90
CA ALA A 93 7.42 11.14 11.72
C ALA A 93 6.42 10.93 10.57
N LEU A 94 6.01 9.68 10.34
CA LEU A 94 5.02 9.34 9.32
C LEU A 94 3.67 10.01 9.61
N LEU A 95 3.16 9.88 10.83
CA LEU A 95 1.85 10.45 11.22
C LEU A 95 1.88 11.97 11.21
N LYS A 96 2.99 12.58 11.60
CA LYS A 96 3.16 14.02 11.50
C LYS A 96 3.04 14.52 10.05
N GLY A 97 3.70 13.85 9.11
CA GLY A 97 3.62 14.15 7.68
C GLY A 97 2.21 13.96 7.12
N ALA A 98 1.56 12.85 7.48
CA ALA A 98 0.19 12.55 7.06
C ALA A 98 -0.81 13.61 7.55
N ARG A 99 -0.73 13.99 8.82
CA ARG A 99 -1.61 15.02 9.40
C ARG A 99 -1.38 16.41 8.80
N ALA A 100 -0.12 16.76 8.52
CA ALA A 100 0.21 18.00 7.82
C ALA A 100 -0.38 18.05 6.41
N SER A 101 -0.50 16.89 5.76
CA SER A 101 -1.08 16.75 4.41
C SER A 101 -2.62 16.63 4.42
N ARG A 102 -3.26 16.60 5.59
CA ARG A 102 -4.72 16.50 5.75
C ARG A 102 -5.35 15.36 4.99
N VAL A 103 -4.76 14.16 5.12
CA VAL A 103 -5.24 12.95 4.44
C VAL A 103 -6.25 12.17 5.29
N ASP A 104 -7.02 11.30 4.64
CA ASP A 104 -7.97 10.41 5.29
C ASP A 104 -7.31 9.11 5.75
N ALA A 105 -6.26 8.68 5.05
CA ALA A 105 -5.49 7.49 5.40
C ALA A 105 -4.01 7.65 5.07
N VAL A 106 -3.17 7.00 5.87
CA VAL A 106 -1.75 6.81 5.60
C VAL A 106 -1.47 5.33 5.36
N LEU A 107 -0.84 5.05 4.23
CA LEU A 107 -0.49 3.71 3.79
C LEU A 107 1.04 3.60 3.76
N TYR A 108 1.58 2.61 4.45
CA TYR A 108 3.02 2.42 4.53
C TYR A 108 3.40 0.93 4.56
N GLY A 109 4.66 0.63 4.32
CA GLY A 109 5.19 -0.73 4.31
C GLY A 109 6.45 -0.85 5.16
N HIS A 110 7.49 -1.43 4.59
CA HIS A 110 8.85 -1.56 5.12
C HIS A 110 9.01 -2.47 6.33
N THR A 111 8.12 -2.43 7.32
CA THR A 111 8.22 -3.28 8.53
C THR A 111 7.83 -4.73 8.28
N HIS A 112 7.11 -5.01 7.20
CA HIS A 112 6.49 -6.31 6.88
C HIS A 112 5.50 -6.81 7.95
N GLN A 113 5.05 -5.92 8.83
CA GLN A 113 4.08 -6.22 9.88
C GLN A 113 2.74 -5.59 9.52
N ALA A 114 1.76 -6.44 9.26
CA ALA A 114 0.42 -5.98 8.93
C ALA A 114 -0.20 -5.21 10.11
N ASP A 115 -0.75 -4.05 9.81
CA ASP A 115 -1.43 -3.19 10.79
C ASP A 115 -2.57 -2.45 10.09
N CYS A 116 -3.74 -2.43 10.69
CA CYS A 116 -4.87 -1.66 10.20
C CYS A 116 -5.69 -1.15 11.38
N ARG A 117 -5.70 0.17 11.54
CA ARG A 117 -6.42 0.83 12.63
C ARG A 117 -6.85 2.23 12.26
N GLN A 118 -7.76 2.79 13.05
CA GLN A 118 -8.17 4.18 12.97
C GLN A 118 -7.76 4.91 14.24
N GLU A 119 -7.10 6.04 14.07
CA GLU A 119 -6.74 6.94 15.18
C GLU A 119 -7.98 7.68 15.72
N PRO A 120 -7.94 8.21 16.98
CA PRO A 120 -9.07 8.96 17.55
C PRO A 120 -9.51 10.18 16.73
N ASP A 121 -8.61 10.80 15.95
CA ASP A 121 -8.91 11.93 15.07
C ASP A 121 -9.50 11.51 13.72
N GLY A 122 -9.73 10.21 13.51
CA GLY A 122 -10.32 9.66 12.28
C GLY A 122 -9.31 9.21 11.24
N LEU A 123 -8.02 9.47 11.40
CA LEU A 123 -6.98 9.04 10.46
C LEU A 123 -6.87 7.52 10.44
N TRP A 124 -7.02 6.92 9.25
CA TRP A 124 -6.75 5.50 9.05
C TRP A 124 -5.26 5.24 8.83
N ILE A 125 -4.76 4.17 9.43
CA ILE A 125 -3.39 3.71 9.29
C ILE A 125 -3.43 2.30 8.75
N LEU A 126 -2.74 2.05 7.64
CA LEU A 126 -2.67 0.73 7.02
C LEU A 126 -1.24 0.38 6.64
N ASN A 127 -0.77 -0.75 7.14
CA ASN A 127 0.37 -1.48 6.59
C ASN A 127 -0.15 -2.84 6.12
N PRO A 128 -0.05 -3.18 4.83
CA PRO A 128 -0.56 -4.45 4.32
C PRO A 128 0.24 -5.66 4.77
N GLY A 129 1.41 -5.48 5.38
CA GLY A 129 2.36 -6.56 5.65
C GLY A 129 3.14 -6.93 4.39
N SER A 130 3.39 -8.21 4.19
CA SER A 130 4.11 -8.73 3.03
C SER A 130 3.32 -9.85 2.35
N CYS A 131 3.19 -9.79 1.04
CA CYS A 131 2.50 -10.83 0.26
C CYS A 131 3.28 -12.14 0.13
N GLY A 132 4.52 -12.22 0.56
CA GLY A 132 5.40 -13.28 0.10
C GLY A 132 6.09 -14.18 1.11
N TYR A 133 5.98 -13.92 2.38
CA TYR A 133 6.65 -14.74 3.37
C TYR A 133 5.66 -15.26 4.42
N GLY A 134 5.59 -16.61 4.54
CA GLY A 134 4.99 -17.26 5.70
C GLY A 134 3.51 -17.02 5.94
N GLY A 135 2.71 -16.99 4.91
CA GLY A 135 1.30 -16.60 4.96
C GLY A 135 1.16 -15.12 4.56
N GLY A 136 1.12 -14.87 3.27
CA GLY A 136 1.05 -13.54 2.68
C GLY A 136 -0.13 -12.70 3.20
N THR A 137 0.08 -11.39 3.30
CA THR A 137 -0.96 -10.45 3.68
C THR A 137 -1.08 -9.32 2.66
N ALA A 138 -2.28 -8.80 2.51
CA ALA A 138 -2.59 -7.61 1.74
C ALA A 138 -3.55 -6.73 2.53
N GLY A 139 -3.66 -5.47 2.18
CA GLY A 139 -4.65 -4.57 2.74
C GLY A 139 -5.81 -4.36 1.79
N LEU A 140 -7.01 -4.25 2.32
CA LEU A 140 -8.21 -3.88 1.57
C LEU A 140 -8.85 -2.65 2.22
N ILE A 141 -9.00 -1.59 1.44
CA ILE A 141 -9.73 -0.38 1.84
C ILE A 141 -11.03 -0.33 1.06
N GLN A 142 -12.14 -0.17 1.75
CA GLN A 142 -13.45 0.04 1.15
C GLN A 142 -13.84 1.51 1.26
N VAL A 143 -14.21 2.09 0.13
CA VAL A 143 -14.62 3.49 0.03
C VAL A 143 -16.05 3.55 -0.48
N GLU A 144 -16.91 4.26 0.23
CA GLU A 144 -18.29 4.54 -0.17
C GLU A 144 -18.57 6.03 0.04
N ASN A 145 -19.21 6.66 -0.92
CA ASN A 145 -19.59 8.07 -0.84
C ASN A 145 -18.42 8.99 -0.42
N ARG A 146 -17.23 8.75 -0.99
CA ARG A 146 -15.99 9.50 -0.72
C ARG A 146 -15.51 9.40 0.74
N LYS A 147 -15.83 8.30 1.41
CA LYS A 147 -15.37 8.03 2.78
C LYS A 147 -14.86 6.60 2.88
N ILE A 148 -13.82 6.41 3.68
CA ILE A 148 -13.36 5.08 4.04
C ILE A 148 -14.35 4.49 5.05
N VAL A 149 -15.00 3.41 4.67
CA VAL A 149 -15.99 2.72 5.51
C VAL A 149 -15.39 1.53 6.25
N SER A 150 -14.34 0.94 5.69
CA SER A 150 -13.61 -0.15 6.35
C SER A 150 -12.20 -0.30 5.80
N CYS A 151 -11.38 -0.94 6.61
CA CYS A 151 -10.02 -1.31 6.29
C CYS A 151 -9.75 -2.69 6.90
N HIS A 152 -9.24 -3.62 6.11
CA HIS A 152 -9.00 -4.99 6.53
C HIS A 152 -7.64 -5.49 6.07
N ILE A 153 -7.06 -6.40 6.83
CA ILE A 153 -5.93 -7.20 6.40
C ILE A 153 -6.47 -8.52 5.84
N LEU A 154 -6.16 -8.80 4.59
CA LEU A 154 -6.46 -10.07 3.93
C LEU A 154 -5.28 -11.02 4.12
N ARG A 155 -5.56 -12.28 4.35
CA ARG A 155 -4.58 -13.36 4.45
C ARG A 155 -4.81 -14.36 3.33
N ASP A 156 -3.82 -15.20 3.04
CA ASP A 156 -3.92 -16.22 1.99
C ASP A 156 -5.18 -17.10 2.17
N GLU A 157 -5.56 -17.38 3.41
CA GLU A 157 -6.77 -18.16 3.75
C GLU A 157 -8.10 -17.44 3.43
N ASP A 158 -8.06 -16.13 3.17
CA ASP A 158 -9.22 -15.30 2.83
C ASP A 158 -9.43 -15.18 1.31
N LEU A 159 -8.49 -15.70 0.51
CA LEU A 159 -8.45 -15.57 -0.97
C LEU A 159 -8.94 -16.87 -1.71
#